data_0b87ad2413bf10950a6420f8f1cfd008
#
_entry.id   0b87ad2413bf10950a6420f8f1cfd008
#
_cell.length_a   1.000
_cell.length_b   1.000
_cell.length_c   1.000
_cell.angle_alpha   90.00
_cell.angle_beta   90.00
_cell.angle_gamma   90.00
#
_symmetry.space_group_name_H-M   'P 1'
#
loop_
_entity.id
_entity.type
_entity.pdbx_description
1 polymer ?
#
loop_
_entity_poly.entity_id
_entity_poly.type
_entity_poly.pdbx_seq_one_letter_code
_entity_poly.pdbx_strand_id
1 'polypeptide(L)'
;FYEKLEKSHLVWINQNKPMGFGDAVKRAEKYVENNDFILHAGDVTILSKPNHPVLRLIKTAKKNPDVKAILLCKKVTDFKRYGVPTVEKISNKLFNVIGVEEKPNKPKSEFGILPIYYFKSDIFSSLKKIKPGKGKEYQLTDAIQKLIQEKQKVLAITLEKNEEEVDIGTVSSYREAQDITFRKA
;
A
#
# COMPACT_ATOMS: atom_id res chain seq x y z
N PHE A 1 12.79 22.08 3.02
CA PHE A 1 11.37 21.81 2.77
C PHE A 1 10.90 22.56 1.51
N TYR A 2 11.01 23.87 1.44
CA TYR A 2 10.54 24.71 0.32
C TYR A 2 11.17 24.34 -1.03
N GLU A 3 12.48 24.10 -1.10
CA GLU A 3 13.15 23.66 -2.32
C GLU A 3 12.60 22.35 -2.91
N LYS A 4 12.09 21.44 -2.03
CA LYS A 4 11.44 20.20 -2.50
C LYS A 4 10.04 20.48 -3.03
N LEU A 5 9.32 21.41 -2.42
CA LEU A 5 7.98 21.81 -2.86
C LEU A 5 8.04 22.51 -4.22
N GLU A 6 8.99 23.43 -4.41
CA GLU A 6 9.19 24.15 -5.67
C GLU A 6 9.54 23.24 -6.85
N LYS A 7 10.17 22.07 -6.56
CA LYS A 7 10.49 21.05 -7.56
C LYS A 7 9.35 20.04 -7.78
N SER A 8 8.21 20.22 -7.12
CA SER A 8 7.08 19.28 -7.17
C SER A 8 5.88 19.94 -7.82
N HIS A 9 5.14 19.18 -8.62
CA HIS A 9 3.83 19.56 -9.12
C HIS A 9 2.76 18.93 -8.22
N LEU A 10 1.96 19.78 -7.55
CA LEU A 10 0.86 19.33 -6.69
C LEU A 10 -0.45 19.38 -7.47
N VAL A 11 -1.17 18.25 -7.46
CA VAL A 11 -2.51 18.12 -8.04
C VAL A 11 -3.46 17.67 -6.96
N TRP A 12 -4.53 18.42 -6.72
CA TRP A 12 -5.59 18.06 -5.79
C TRP A 12 -6.74 17.42 -6.55
N ILE A 13 -7.15 16.22 -6.13
CA ILE A 13 -8.24 15.46 -6.74
C ILE A 13 -9.30 15.23 -5.67
N ASN A 14 -10.48 15.83 -5.85
CA ASN A 14 -11.55 15.67 -4.90
C ASN A 14 -12.30 14.33 -5.10
N GLN A 15 -12.52 13.61 -3.99
CA GLN A 15 -13.42 12.47 -3.92
C GLN A 15 -14.78 12.94 -3.36
N ASN A 16 -15.72 13.29 -4.23
CA ASN A 16 -17.02 13.88 -3.86
C ASN A 16 -17.87 12.97 -2.95
N LYS A 17 -17.70 11.64 -3.05
CA LYS A 17 -18.34 10.63 -2.21
C LYS A 17 -17.27 9.68 -1.72
N PRO A 18 -17.22 9.36 -0.41
CA PRO A 18 -16.25 8.44 0.16
C PRO A 18 -16.62 6.98 -0.18
N MET A 19 -16.34 6.57 -1.40
CA MET A 19 -16.65 5.22 -1.91
C MET A 19 -15.52 4.20 -1.65
N GLY A 20 -14.59 4.51 -0.75
CA GLY A 20 -13.49 3.64 -0.36
C GLY A 20 -12.15 4.02 -0.99
N PHE A 21 -11.08 3.37 -0.52
CA PHE A 21 -9.70 3.69 -0.90
C PHE A 21 -9.42 3.39 -2.38
N GLY A 22 -9.97 2.28 -2.91
CA GLY A 22 -9.86 1.95 -4.33
C GLY A 22 -10.49 3.00 -5.25
N ASP A 23 -11.62 3.63 -4.86
CA ASP A 23 -12.23 4.71 -5.62
C ASP A 23 -11.36 5.97 -5.60
N ALA A 24 -10.75 6.31 -4.46
CA ALA A 24 -9.81 7.42 -4.37
C ALA A 24 -8.63 7.23 -5.33
N VAL A 25 -8.03 6.04 -5.34
CA VAL A 25 -6.93 5.69 -6.26
C VAL A 25 -7.37 5.78 -7.71
N LYS A 26 -8.54 5.24 -8.05
CA LYS A 26 -9.08 5.27 -9.41
C LYS A 26 -9.19 6.68 -10.00
N ARG A 27 -9.45 7.69 -9.17
CA ARG A 27 -9.56 9.09 -9.61
C ARG A 27 -8.25 9.68 -10.09
N ALA A 28 -7.12 9.11 -9.68
CA ALA A 28 -5.80 9.55 -10.11
C ALA A 28 -5.41 9.05 -11.52
N GLU A 29 -6.18 8.15 -12.15
CA GLU A 29 -5.83 7.47 -13.40
C GLU A 29 -5.35 8.42 -14.50
N LYS A 30 -6.11 9.49 -14.76
CA LYS A 30 -5.77 10.46 -15.83
C LYS A 30 -4.48 11.26 -15.58
N TYR A 31 -4.00 11.29 -14.34
CA TYR A 31 -2.78 12.00 -13.97
C TYR A 31 -1.56 11.07 -13.94
N VAL A 32 -1.80 9.80 -13.67
CA VAL A 32 -0.78 8.75 -13.71
C VAL A 32 -0.50 8.30 -15.14
N GLU A 33 -1.54 8.27 -15.98
CA GLU A 33 -1.46 7.79 -17.37
C GLU A 33 -0.88 6.37 -17.44
N ASN A 34 0.20 6.17 -18.19
CA ASN A 34 0.88 4.88 -18.34
C ASN A 34 2.13 4.75 -17.45
N ASN A 35 2.32 5.64 -16.49
CA ASN A 35 3.50 5.64 -15.64
C ASN A 35 3.35 4.68 -14.45
N ASP A 36 4.48 4.23 -13.94
CA ASP A 36 4.57 3.59 -12.63
C ASP A 36 4.45 4.63 -11.53
N PHE A 37 3.86 4.27 -10.39
CA PHE A 37 3.69 5.22 -9.30
C PHE A 37 3.80 4.59 -7.91
N ILE A 38 4.07 5.42 -6.93
CA ILE A 38 3.94 5.09 -5.51
C ILE A 38 2.59 5.60 -5.01
N LEU A 39 1.82 4.72 -4.41
CA LEU A 39 0.64 5.07 -3.64
C LEU A 39 1.00 5.06 -2.16
N HIS A 40 0.67 6.14 -1.46
CA HIS A 40 0.90 6.29 -0.03
C HIS A 40 -0.32 6.96 0.61
N ALA A 41 -0.97 6.29 1.57
CA ALA A 41 -2.05 6.90 2.34
C ALA A 41 -1.49 7.99 3.26
N GLY A 42 -2.18 9.13 3.33
CA GLY A 42 -1.68 10.32 4.03
C GLY A 42 -1.74 10.23 5.56
N ASP A 43 -2.43 9.24 6.10
CA ASP A 43 -2.60 8.98 7.53
C ASP A 43 -1.62 7.96 8.12
N VAL A 44 -0.68 7.48 7.31
CA VAL A 44 0.38 6.55 7.74
C VAL A 44 1.74 7.09 7.33
N THR A 45 2.74 6.92 8.16
CA THR A 45 4.15 7.14 7.80
C THR A 45 5.03 6.03 8.36
N ILE A 46 6.23 5.89 7.81
CA ILE A 46 7.23 4.93 8.32
C ILE A 46 8.44 5.71 8.83
N LEU A 47 8.70 5.62 10.11
CA LEU A 47 9.95 6.09 10.68
C LEU A 47 11.07 5.11 10.31
N SER A 48 12.06 5.59 9.58
CA SER A 48 13.15 4.77 9.04
C SER A 48 14.42 5.57 8.88
N LYS A 49 15.55 4.94 9.17
CA LYS A 49 16.91 5.48 8.90
C LYS A 49 17.79 4.35 8.39
N PRO A 50 18.68 4.56 7.39
CA PRO A 50 18.89 5.82 6.65
C PRO A 50 17.90 6.02 5.49
N ASN A 51 17.19 4.97 5.03
CA ASN A 51 16.38 5.00 3.80
C ASN A 51 14.93 4.62 4.07
N HIS A 52 14.01 5.40 3.54
CA HIS A 52 12.57 5.09 3.58
C HIS A 52 12.25 3.84 2.75
N PRO A 53 11.32 2.95 3.19
CA PRO A 53 10.97 1.71 2.48
C PRO A 53 10.45 1.93 1.04
N VAL A 54 9.95 3.11 0.70
CA VAL A 54 9.60 3.48 -0.68
C VAL A 54 10.78 3.27 -1.64
N LEU A 55 12.02 3.57 -1.22
CA LEU A 55 13.20 3.32 -2.05
C LEU A 55 13.44 1.83 -2.30
N ARG A 56 13.06 0.96 -1.35
CA ARG A 56 13.12 -0.50 -1.52
C ARG A 56 12.04 -1.00 -2.47
N LEU A 57 10.82 -0.44 -2.41
CA LEU A 57 9.76 -0.72 -3.39
C LEU A 57 10.25 -0.42 -4.81
N ILE A 58 10.80 0.79 -5.03
CA ILE A 58 11.33 1.21 -6.33
C ILE A 58 12.49 0.31 -6.79
N LYS A 59 13.45 0.00 -5.90
CA LYS A 59 14.58 -0.90 -6.22
C LYS A 59 14.10 -2.32 -6.58
N THR A 60 13.07 -2.81 -5.88
CA THR A 60 12.49 -4.12 -6.15
C THR A 60 11.78 -4.14 -7.50
N ALA A 61 11.03 -3.08 -7.83
CA ALA A 61 10.40 -2.94 -9.14
C ALA A 61 11.41 -2.93 -10.28
N LYS A 62 12.50 -2.16 -10.14
CA LYS A 62 13.59 -2.13 -11.15
C LYS A 62 14.24 -3.50 -11.39
N LYS A 63 14.32 -4.34 -10.36
CA LYS A 63 14.85 -5.71 -10.47
C LYS A 63 13.84 -6.73 -11.01
N ASN A 64 12.56 -6.36 -11.06
CA ASN A 64 11.45 -7.22 -11.50
C ASN A 64 10.58 -6.42 -12.48
N PRO A 65 11.01 -6.21 -13.73
CA PRO A 65 10.30 -5.33 -14.68
C PRO A 65 8.92 -5.84 -15.08
N ASP A 66 8.63 -7.11 -14.87
CA ASP A 66 7.35 -7.79 -15.10
C ASP A 66 6.34 -7.59 -13.96
N VAL A 67 6.77 -7.07 -12.78
CA VAL A 67 5.88 -6.86 -11.63
C VAL A 67 4.86 -5.76 -11.90
N LYS A 68 3.61 -5.99 -11.48
CA LYS A 68 2.51 -5.02 -11.62
C LYS A 68 2.17 -4.30 -10.32
N ALA A 69 2.46 -4.94 -9.18
CA ALA A 69 2.30 -4.33 -7.86
C ALA A 69 3.34 -4.87 -6.88
N ILE A 70 3.80 -4.01 -5.96
CA ILE A 70 4.61 -4.42 -4.81
C ILE A 70 3.97 -3.84 -3.56
N LEU A 71 3.65 -4.72 -2.62
CA LEU A 71 3.00 -4.40 -1.35
C LEU A 71 4.06 -4.23 -0.27
N LEU A 72 3.94 -3.18 0.54
CA LEU A 72 4.69 -3.09 1.79
C LEU A 72 3.88 -3.78 2.89
N CYS A 73 4.50 -4.69 3.63
CA CYS A 73 3.83 -5.47 4.65
C CYS A 73 4.59 -5.42 5.99
N LYS A 74 3.88 -5.68 7.07
CA LYS A 74 4.46 -5.94 8.39
C LYS A 74 3.81 -7.18 9.03
N LYS A 75 4.48 -7.80 10.00
CA LYS A 75 3.84 -8.81 10.86
C LYS A 75 2.78 -8.15 11.73
N VAL A 76 1.62 -8.76 11.81
CA VAL A 76 0.48 -8.27 12.60
C VAL A 76 -0.16 -9.39 13.40
N THR A 77 -0.82 -9.04 14.49
CA THR A 77 -1.64 -9.94 15.31
C THR A 77 -3.13 -9.66 15.16
N ASP A 78 -3.51 -8.41 14.89
CA ASP A 78 -4.89 -8.02 14.62
C ASP A 78 -5.13 -7.86 13.11
N PHE A 79 -5.60 -8.93 12.48
CA PHE A 79 -5.87 -8.97 11.04
C PHE A 79 -7.15 -8.25 10.61
N LYS A 80 -8.01 -7.86 11.58
CA LYS A 80 -9.27 -7.17 11.28
C LYS A 80 -9.07 -5.73 10.78
N ARG A 81 -7.86 -5.23 10.90
CA ARG A 81 -7.50 -3.86 10.46
C ARG A 81 -6.85 -3.82 9.09
N TYR A 82 -6.41 -4.96 8.54
CA TYR A 82 -5.53 -5.00 7.38
C TYR A 82 -6.08 -5.88 6.26
N GLY A 83 -5.72 -5.55 5.04
CA GLY A 83 -5.66 -6.54 3.97
C GLY A 83 -4.54 -7.54 4.26
N VAL A 84 -4.77 -8.82 4.02
CA VAL A 84 -3.82 -9.90 4.33
C VAL A 84 -3.43 -10.61 3.04
N PRO A 85 -2.13 -10.63 2.66
CA PRO A 85 -1.67 -11.36 1.50
C PRO A 85 -1.49 -12.85 1.82
N THR A 86 -1.78 -13.72 0.88
CA THR A 86 -1.27 -15.09 0.85
C THR A 86 0.04 -15.07 0.09
N VAL A 87 1.12 -15.56 0.69
CA VAL A 87 2.47 -15.35 0.16
C VAL A 87 3.28 -16.64 0.05
N GLU A 88 4.15 -16.69 -0.94
CA GLU A 88 5.20 -17.68 -1.11
C GLU A 88 6.55 -16.99 -0.98
N LYS A 89 7.44 -17.55 -0.17
CA LYS A 89 8.75 -16.93 0.11
C LYS A 89 9.68 -17.07 -1.10
N ILE A 90 10.22 -15.95 -1.59
CA ILE A 90 11.28 -15.91 -2.60
C ILE A 90 12.64 -15.78 -1.92
N SER A 91 12.76 -14.85 -0.97
CA SER A 91 13.96 -14.61 -0.19
C SER A 91 13.60 -14.08 1.20
N ASN A 92 14.59 -13.66 2.00
CA ASN A 92 14.37 -13.31 3.41
C ASN A 92 13.27 -12.26 3.63
N LYS A 93 13.11 -11.27 2.71
CA LYS A 93 12.13 -10.17 2.85
C LYS A 93 11.36 -9.90 1.55
N LEU A 94 11.40 -10.84 0.61
CA LEU A 94 10.71 -10.75 -0.67
C LEU A 94 9.84 -11.99 -0.85
N PHE A 95 8.58 -11.76 -1.20
CA PHE A 95 7.55 -12.78 -1.33
C PHE A 95 6.80 -12.61 -2.65
N ASN A 96 6.41 -13.72 -3.26
CA ASN A 96 5.41 -13.76 -4.30
C ASN A 96 4.02 -13.73 -3.64
N VAL A 97 3.12 -12.88 -4.12
CA VAL A 97 1.76 -12.77 -3.61
C VAL A 97 0.83 -13.58 -4.52
N ILE A 98 0.22 -14.61 -3.97
CA ILE A 98 -0.70 -15.52 -4.70
C ILE A 98 -2.17 -15.28 -4.38
N GLY A 99 -2.47 -14.37 -3.46
CA GLY A 99 -3.82 -13.95 -3.11
C GLY A 99 -3.79 -12.82 -2.09
N VAL A 100 -4.89 -12.06 -2.03
CA VAL A 100 -5.11 -10.99 -1.04
C VAL A 100 -6.56 -11.01 -0.59
N GLU A 101 -6.82 -10.86 0.70
CA GLU A 101 -8.16 -10.77 1.29
C GLU A 101 -8.27 -9.59 2.23
N GLU A 102 -9.33 -8.77 2.11
CA GLU A 102 -9.58 -7.62 2.98
C GLU A 102 -10.14 -8.08 4.33
N LYS A 103 -9.41 -7.76 5.41
CA LYS A 103 -9.83 -8.03 6.81
C LYS A 103 -10.41 -9.45 6.99
N PRO A 104 -9.62 -10.49 6.70
CA PRO A 104 -10.11 -11.87 6.71
C PRO A 104 -10.44 -12.35 8.12
N ASN A 105 -11.44 -13.24 8.25
CA ASN A 105 -11.71 -13.93 9.49
C ASN A 105 -10.69 -15.04 9.79
N LYS A 106 -10.10 -15.61 8.74
CA LYS A 106 -9.08 -16.66 8.80
C LYS A 106 -7.89 -16.25 7.94
N PRO A 107 -6.92 -15.54 8.51
CA PRO A 107 -5.76 -15.06 7.74
C PRO A 107 -4.91 -16.22 7.24
N LYS A 108 -4.39 -16.09 6.01
CA LYS A 108 -3.53 -17.10 5.37
C LYS A 108 -2.03 -16.80 5.51
N SER A 109 -1.68 -15.70 6.15
CA SER A 109 -0.31 -15.35 6.50
C SER A 109 -0.29 -14.50 7.78
N GLU A 110 0.91 -14.27 8.32
CA GLU A 110 1.14 -13.39 9.47
C GLU A 110 1.30 -11.91 9.08
N PHE A 111 1.09 -11.55 7.82
CA PHE A 111 1.36 -10.22 7.31
C PHE A 111 0.09 -9.40 7.10
N GLY A 112 0.13 -8.14 7.55
CA GLY A 112 -0.81 -7.09 7.17
C GLY A 112 -0.20 -6.17 6.11
N ILE A 113 -0.97 -5.77 5.13
CA ILE A 113 -0.57 -4.83 4.09
C ILE A 113 -0.62 -3.43 4.67
N LEU A 114 0.49 -2.70 4.58
CA LEU A 114 0.54 -1.28 4.88
C LEU A 114 0.07 -0.47 3.66
N PRO A 115 -0.56 0.69 3.85
CA PRO A 115 -1.12 1.45 2.75
C PRO A 115 -0.04 2.25 1.99
N ILE A 116 1.05 1.57 1.65
CA ILE A 116 2.18 2.06 0.85
C ILE A 116 2.51 1.01 -0.20
N TYR A 117 2.39 1.38 -1.47
CA TYR A 117 2.48 0.46 -2.59
C TYR A 117 3.32 1.05 -3.73
N TYR A 118 3.92 0.16 -4.51
CA TYR A 118 4.31 0.47 -5.88
C TYR A 118 3.30 -0.17 -6.82
N PHE A 119 2.86 0.56 -7.82
CA PHE A 119 1.97 0.06 -8.87
C PHE A 119 2.46 0.44 -10.26
N LYS A 120 2.19 -0.43 -11.23
CA LYS A 120 2.05 -0.05 -12.62
C LYS A 120 0.62 0.39 -12.91
N SER A 121 0.43 1.13 -14.00
CA SER A 121 -0.88 1.65 -14.43
C SER A 121 -1.92 0.54 -14.66
N ASP A 122 -1.52 -0.71 -14.83
CA ASP A 122 -2.40 -1.89 -14.92
C ASP A 122 -3.42 -2.00 -13.78
N ILE A 123 -3.12 -1.46 -12.60
CA ILE A 123 -4.04 -1.45 -11.45
C ILE A 123 -5.35 -0.73 -11.77
N PHE A 124 -5.34 0.30 -12.60
CA PHE A 124 -6.55 1.05 -12.97
C PHE A 124 -7.53 0.19 -13.78
N SER A 125 -7.03 -0.70 -14.64
CA SER A 125 -7.86 -1.68 -15.33
C SER A 125 -8.57 -2.61 -14.35
N SER A 126 -7.88 -3.06 -13.32
CA SER A 126 -8.45 -3.90 -12.26
C SER A 126 -9.46 -3.12 -11.41
N LEU A 127 -9.16 -1.87 -11.04
CA LEU A 127 -10.08 -0.99 -10.30
C LEU A 127 -11.39 -0.71 -11.03
N LYS A 128 -11.39 -0.75 -12.37
CA LYS A 128 -12.61 -0.61 -13.19
C LYS A 128 -13.49 -1.87 -13.18
N LYS A 129 -12.90 -3.03 -12.89
CA LYS A 129 -13.57 -4.34 -12.97
C LYS A 129 -14.14 -4.80 -11.62
N ILE A 130 -13.70 -4.22 -10.50
CA ILE A 130 -14.21 -4.59 -9.18
C ILE A 130 -15.58 -3.94 -8.91
N LYS A 131 -16.32 -4.57 -7.98
CA LYS A 131 -17.58 -4.05 -7.43
C LYS A 131 -17.35 -3.61 -5.98
N PRO A 132 -18.24 -2.78 -5.41
CA PRO A 132 -18.20 -2.48 -3.98
C PRO A 132 -18.23 -3.78 -3.16
N GLY A 133 -17.23 -3.95 -2.30
CA GLY A 133 -17.06 -5.10 -1.43
C GLY A 133 -17.48 -4.83 0.00
N LYS A 134 -16.65 -5.21 0.97
CA LYS A 134 -16.88 -5.02 2.40
C LYS A 134 -17.15 -3.54 2.72
N GLY A 135 -18.19 -3.25 3.48
CA GLY A 135 -18.61 -1.87 3.80
C GLY A 135 -19.24 -1.10 2.64
N LYS A 136 -19.57 -1.73 1.52
CA LYS A 136 -20.07 -1.09 0.27
C LYS A 136 -19.04 -0.14 -0.35
N GLU A 137 -17.75 -0.39 -0.09
CA GLU A 137 -16.62 0.37 -0.59
C GLU A 137 -15.86 -0.38 -1.69
N TYR A 138 -15.25 0.38 -2.60
CA TYR A 138 -14.28 -0.18 -3.55
C TYR A 138 -12.95 -0.40 -2.83
N GLN A 139 -12.67 -1.65 -2.48
CA GLN A 139 -11.45 -2.02 -1.78
C GLN A 139 -10.27 -2.14 -2.75
N LEU A 140 -9.15 -1.52 -2.40
CA LEU A 140 -7.93 -1.65 -3.21
C LEU A 140 -7.40 -3.09 -3.23
N THR A 141 -7.58 -3.82 -2.13
CA THR A 141 -7.26 -5.25 -2.02
C THR A 141 -8.01 -6.11 -3.03
N ASP A 142 -9.26 -5.79 -3.36
CA ASP A 142 -10.03 -6.50 -4.39
C ASP A 142 -9.43 -6.26 -5.79
N ALA A 143 -8.93 -5.05 -6.07
CA ALA A 143 -8.25 -4.77 -7.32
C ALA A 143 -6.91 -5.50 -7.44
N ILE A 144 -6.15 -5.60 -6.34
CA ILE A 144 -4.90 -6.38 -6.30
C ILE A 144 -5.22 -7.88 -6.48
N GLN A 145 -6.26 -8.38 -5.83
CA GLN A 145 -6.72 -9.76 -6.02
C GLN A 145 -7.10 -10.02 -7.49
N LYS A 146 -7.69 -9.04 -8.17
CA LYS A 146 -8.02 -9.13 -9.58
C LYS A 146 -6.78 -9.22 -10.47
N LEU A 147 -5.71 -8.43 -10.20
CA LEU A 147 -4.42 -8.58 -10.87
C LEU A 147 -3.88 -10.02 -10.75
N ILE A 148 -3.92 -10.58 -9.55
CA ILE A 148 -3.43 -11.94 -9.29
C ILE A 148 -4.26 -12.99 -10.07
N GLN A 149 -5.59 -12.86 -10.09
CA GLN A 149 -6.47 -13.73 -10.87
C GLN A 149 -6.19 -13.66 -12.38
N GLU A 150 -5.76 -12.50 -12.86
CA GLU A 150 -5.34 -12.27 -14.25
C GLU A 150 -3.87 -12.70 -14.50
N LYS A 151 -3.29 -13.48 -13.57
CA LYS A 151 -1.92 -14.01 -13.62
C LYS A 151 -0.85 -12.91 -13.71
N GLN A 152 -1.16 -11.72 -13.23
CA GLN A 152 -0.19 -10.64 -13.14
C GLN A 152 0.70 -10.83 -11.91
N LYS A 153 1.99 -10.55 -12.03
CA LYS A 153 2.96 -10.71 -10.95
C LYS A 153 2.78 -9.62 -9.90
N VAL A 154 2.54 -10.04 -8.66
CA VAL A 154 2.46 -9.18 -7.47
C VAL A 154 3.49 -9.67 -6.46
N LEU A 155 4.28 -8.76 -5.93
CA LEU A 155 5.27 -9.05 -4.90
C LEU A 155 4.92 -8.36 -3.57
N ALA A 156 5.51 -8.83 -2.49
CA ALA A 156 5.47 -8.16 -1.20
C ALA A 156 6.87 -8.07 -0.62
N ILE A 157 7.15 -6.94 0.04
CA ILE A 157 8.34 -6.75 0.89
C ILE A 157 7.89 -6.42 2.30
N THR A 158 8.70 -6.78 3.30
CA THR A 158 8.38 -6.51 4.71
C THR A 158 9.19 -5.35 5.26
N LEU A 159 8.66 -4.70 6.30
CA LEU A 159 9.40 -3.73 7.10
C LEU A 159 10.70 -4.35 7.66
N GLU A 160 11.69 -3.52 7.85
CA GLU A 160 12.94 -3.85 8.53
C GLU A 160 12.80 -3.67 10.05
N LYS A 161 13.72 -4.23 10.81
CA LYS A 161 13.68 -4.16 12.29
C LYS A 161 13.77 -2.73 12.83
N ASN A 162 14.41 -1.84 12.09
CA ASN A 162 14.58 -0.42 12.41
C ASN A 162 13.54 0.48 11.76
N GLU A 163 12.52 -0.09 11.14
CA GLU A 163 11.40 0.63 10.55
C GLU A 163 10.15 0.47 11.40
N GLU A 164 9.48 1.56 11.68
CA GLU A 164 8.30 1.60 12.53
C GLU A 164 7.18 2.37 11.83
N GLU A 165 6.01 1.73 11.70
CA GLU A 165 4.80 2.39 11.22
C GLU A 165 4.25 3.32 12.29
N VAL A 166 3.87 4.52 11.87
CA VAL A 166 3.12 5.50 12.65
C VAL A 166 1.82 5.80 11.93
N ASP A 167 0.71 5.43 12.54
CA ASP A 167 -0.65 5.62 12.05
C ASP A 167 -1.30 6.79 12.80
N ILE A 168 -1.94 7.70 12.08
CA ILE A 168 -2.67 8.84 12.64
C ILE A 168 -4.15 8.85 12.21
N GLY A 169 -4.65 7.73 11.69
CA GLY A 169 -6.02 7.61 11.16
C GLY A 169 -7.14 7.59 12.22
N THR A 170 -6.80 7.45 13.51
CA THR A 170 -7.76 7.52 14.62
C THR A 170 -7.25 8.42 15.73
N VAL A 171 -8.16 8.89 16.61
CA VAL A 171 -7.77 9.71 17.78
C VAL A 171 -6.76 8.96 18.68
N SER A 172 -6.95 7.65 18.86
CA SER A 172 -6.06 6.82 19.66
C SER A 172 -4.68 6.67 19.03
N SER A 173 -4.62 6.31 17.73
CA SER A 173 -3.35 6.16 17.02
C SER A 173 -2.62 7.50 16.83
N TYR A 174 -3.35 8.61 16.68
CA TYR A 174 -2.77 9.94 16.64
C TYR A 174 -2.04 10.30 17.97
N ARG A 175 -2.64 9.99 19.11
CA ARG A 175 -1.99 10.17 20.41
C ARG A 175 -0.73 9.32 20.56
N GLU A 176 -0.81 8.04 20.18
CA GLU A 176 0.34 7.13 20.17
C GLU A 176 1.46 7.64 19.25
N ALA A 177 1.09 8.16 18.08
CA ALA A 177 2.05 8.76 17.14
C ALA A 177 2.80 9.94 17.75
N GLN A 178 2.14 10.80 18.54
CA GLN A 178 2.79 11.90 19.26
C GLN A 178 3.81 11.37 20.26
N ASP A 179 3.47 10.35 21.05
CA ASP A 179 4.38 9.74 22.03
C ASP A 179 5.60 9.08 21.36
N ILE A 180 5.39 8.39 20.21
CA ILE A 180 6.45 7.76 19.44
C ILE A 180 7.41 8.83 18.88
N THR A 181 6.87 9.86 18.27
CA THR A 181 7.68 10.92 17.64
C THR A 181 8.43 11.74 18.65
N PHE A 182 7.82 12.05 19.80
CA PHE A 182 8.46 12.76 20.89
C PHE A 182 9.68 12.01 21.45
N ARG A 183 9.57 10.67 21.62
CA ARG A 183 10.68 9.84 22.11
C ARG A 183 11.84 9.71 21.12
N LYS A 184 11.63 10.01 19.85
CA LYS A 184 12.62 9.86 18.76
C LYS A 184 13.15 11.18 18.23
N ALA A 185 12.63 12.30 18.70
CA ALA A 185 13.12 13.65 18.40
C ALA A 185 14.41 13.94 19.14
#